data_b23c7632ffe8aa67fefb6023dc8d076b
#
_entry.id   b23c7632ffe8aa67fefb6023dc8d076b
#
_cell.length_a   1.000
_cell.length_b   1.000
_cell.length_c   1.000
_cell.angle_alpha   90.00
_cell.angle_beta   90.00
_cell.angle_gamma   90.00
#
_symmetry.space_group_name_H-M   'P 1'
#
loop_
_entity.id
_entity.type
_entity.pdbx_description
1 polymer ?
#
loop_
_entity_poly.entity_id
_entity_poly.type
_entity_poly.pdbx_seq_one_letter_code
_entity_poly.pdbx_strand_id
1 'polypeptide(L)'
;MKKFAFWLLFTFSLNFSTTAISGDPVAGAKKYSAKCKQCHGPAGKGIASYPRIYGKEISYVRSRLQTYRSGKEVGANSALMIMMAKPLTDEEIETLAAYLKDARPE
;
A
#
# COMPACT_ATOMS: atom_id res chain seq x y z
N MET A 1 16.62 -64.37 -11.36
CA MET A 1 16.10 -63.44 -10.35
C MET A 1 16.21 -62.02 -10.88
N LYS A 2 15.09 -61.42 -11.21
CA LYS A 2 15.05 -60.04 -11.70
C LYS A 2 14.85 -59.13 -10.50
N LYS A 3 15.83 -58.30 -10.19
CA LYS A 3 15.71 -57.25 -9.17
C LYS A 3 15.02 -56.07 -9.82
N PHE A 4 13.76 -55.82 -9.46
CA PHE A 4 13.07 -54.57 -9.80
C PHE A 4 13.57 -53.46 -8.85
N ALA A 5 14.39 -52.57 -9.39
CA ALA A 5 14.70 -51.33 -8.69
C ALA A 5 13.48 -50.43 -8.78
N PHE A 6 12.76 -50.27 -7.68
CA PHE A 6 11.64 -49.32 -7.54
C PHE A 6 12.24 -47.92 -7.33
N TRP A 7 12.34 -47.18 -8.41
CA TRP A 7 12.72 -45.76 -8.34
C TRP A 7 11.51 -44.96 -7.90
N LEU A 8 11.48 -44.66 -6.62
CA LEU A 8 10.55 -43.65 -6.06
C LEU A 8 10.98 -42.27 -6.56
N LEU A 9 10.29 -41.78 -7.58
CA LEU A 9 10.35 -40.38 -7.99
C LEU A 9 9.67 -39.56 -6.90
N PHE A 10 10.49 -39.03 -6.01
CA PHE A 10 10.05 -38.06 -5.02
C PHE A 10 9.84 -36.72 -5.74
N THR A 11 8.61 -36.46 -6.19
CA THR A 11 8.25 -35.15 -6.74
C THR A 11 8.19 -34.16 -5.60
N PHE A 12 9.23 -33.39 -5.46
CA PHE A 12 9.28 -32.26 -4.54
C PHE A 12 8.41 -31.13 -5.11
N SER A 13 7.14 -31.09 -4.69
CA SER A 13 6.24 -29.97 -5.03
C SER A 13 6.69 -28.73 -4.26
N LEU A 14 7.35 -27.80 -4.95
CA LEU A 14 7.62 -26.47 -4.41
C LEU A 14 6.29 -25.72 -4.31
N ASN A 15 5.70 -25.70 -3.13
CA ASN A 15 4.61 -24.82 -2.84
C ASN A 15 5.15 -23.39 -2.70
N PHE A 16 5.06 -22.60 -3.76
CA PHE A 16 5.24 -21.17 -3.66
C PHE A 16 4.02 -20.58 -2.94
N SER A 17 4.13 -20.41 -1.64
CA SER A 17 3.18 -19.58 -0.89
C SER A 17 3.42 -18.14 -1.30
N THR A 18 2.60 -17.61 -2.20
CA THR A 18 2.53 -16.19 -2.44
C THR A 18 1.89 -15.54 -1.19
N THR A 19 2.72 -15.05 -0.30
CA THR A 19 2.25 -14.18 0.77
C THR A 19 1.73 -12.90 0.13
N ALA A 20 0.42 -12.72 0.13
CA ALA A 20 -0.17 -11.43 -0.18
C ALA A 20 0.44 -10.39 0.79
N ILE A 21 1.09 -9.34 0.26
CA ILE A 21 1.62 -8.26 1.07
C ILE A 21 0.43 -7.49 1.61
N SER A 22 0.04 -7.81 2.85
CA SER A 22 -0.94 -7.07 3.61
C SER A 22 -0.19 -5.95 4.34
N GLY A 23 -0.58 -4.68 4.08
CA GLY A 23 0.02 -3.54 4.77
C GLY A 23 -0.32 -3.54 6.25
N ASP A 24 0.65 -3.20 7.10
CA ASP A 24 0.44 -3.00 8.53
C ASP A 24 -0.17 -1.60 8.78
N PRO A 25 -1.41 -1.50 9.28
CA PRO A 25 -2.05 -0.21 9.53
C PRO A 25 -1.38 0.60 10.65
N VAL A 26 -0.68 -0.04 11.59
CA VAL A 26 0.07 0.67 12.64
C VAL A 26 1.28 1.39 12.04
N ALA A 27 2.02 0.71 11.19
CA ALA A 27 3.11 1.32 10.41
C ALA A 27 2.57 2.42 9.49
N GLY A 28 1.40 2.20 8.90
CA GLY A 28 0.70 3.19 8.07
C GLY A 28 0.33 4.44 8.86
N ALA A 29 -0.20 4.30 10.07
CA ALA A 29 -0.52 5.42 10.95
C ALA A 29 0.71 6.28 11.28
N LYS A 30 1.82 5.64 11.54
CA LYS A 30 3.09 6.31 11.81
C LYS A 30 3.60 7.09 10.61
N LYS A 31 3.58 6.47 9.43
CA LYS A 31 3.98 7.11 8.18
C LYS A 31 3.04 8.27 7.84
N TYR A 32 1.75 8.07 8.00
CA TYR A 32 0.74 9.10 7.78
C TYR A 32 1.00 10.34 8.65
N SER A 33 1.23 10.15 9.94
CA SER A 33 1.52 11.24 10.87
C SER A 33 2.79 12.00 10.50
N ALA A 34 3.79 11.33 9.96
CA ALA A 34 5.05 11.93 9.57
C ALA A 34 4.99 12.72 8.26
N LYS A 35 4.15 12.28 7.29
CA LYS A 35 4.20 12.77 5.91
C LYS A 35 2.90 13.35 5.37
N CYS A 36 1.76 12.93 5.87
CA CYS A 36 0.46 13.21 5.24
C CYS A 36 -0.44 14.11 6.09
N LYS A 37 -0.39 13.94 7.40
CA LYS A 37 -1.27 14.60 8.37
C LYS A 37 -1.26 16.12 8.28
N GLN A 38 -0.12 16.71 8.00
CA GLN A 38 0.04 18.16 7.98
C GLN A 38 -0.89 18.82 6.95
N CYS A 39 -1.11 18.16 5.83
CA CYS A 39 -2.01 18.65 4.78
C CYS A 39 -3.39 17.97 4.83
N HIS A 40 -3.45 16.66 4.97
CA HIS A 40 -4.72 15.92 4.94
C HIS A 40 -5.47 15.84 6.27
N GLY A 41 -4.88 16.35 7.33
CA GLY A 41 -5.50 16.41 8.65
C GLY A 41 -5.47 15.08 9.42
N PRO A 42 -5.97 15.09 10.67
CA PRO A 42 -6.05 13.88 11.48
C PRO A 42 -6.85 12.79 10.79
N ALA A 43 -6.30 11.57 10.74
CA ALA A 43 -6.96 10.39 10.17
C ALA A 43 -7.50 10.57 8.74
N GLY A 44 -6.90 11.43 7.93
CA GLY A 44 -7.32 11.66 6.55
C GLY A 44 -8.61 12.49 6.39
N LYS A 45 -8.97 13.24 7.39
CA LYS A 45 -10.21 14.07 7.45
C LYS A 45 -10.30 15.11 6.35
N GLY A 46 -9.13 15.63 5.91
CA GLY A 46 -9.05 16.80 5.02
C GLY A 46 -8.98 18.11 5.80
N ILE A 47 -8.30 19.10 5.23
CA ILE A 47 -8.19 20.46 5.78
C ILE A 47 -8.31 21.45 4.63
N ALA A 48 -9.25 22.38 4.68
CA ALA A 48 -9.45 23.40 3.65
C ALA A 48 -9.59 22.77 2.24
N SER A 49 -8.72 23.13 1.29
CA SER A 49 -8.71 22.56 -0.07
C SER A 49 -8.05 21.18 -0.18
N TYR A 50 -7.38 20.69 0.87
CA TYR A 50 -6.80 19.36 0.90
C TYR A 50 -7.89 18.30 1.09
N PRO A 51 -7.99 17.31 0.21
CA PRO A 51 -9.15 16.42 0.21
C PRO A 51 -9.14 15.42 1.37
N ARG A 52 -10.34 15.00 1.71
CA ARG A 52 -10.58 13.85 2.58
C ARG A 52 -10.10 12.57 1.89
N ILE A 53 -9.33 11.76 2.61
CA ILE A 53 -8.75 10.51 2.08
C ILE A 53 -9.01 9.28 2.96
N TYR A 54 -9.72 9.41 4.08
CA TYR A 54 -10.09 8.28 4.93
C TYR A 54 -11.23 7.44 4.33
N GLY A 55 -11.31 6.18 4.72
CA GLY A 55 -12.40 5.29 4.33
C GLY A 55 -12.38 4.86 2.87
N LYS A 56 -11.27 5.07 2.17
CA LYS A 56 -11.10 4.65 0.78
C LYS A 56 -10.64 3.20 0.73
N GLU A 57 -11.05 2.50 -0.33
CA GLU A 57 -10.57 1.14 -0.58
C GLU A 57 -9.05 1.11 -0.76
N ILE A 58 -8.43 0.02 -0.30
CA ILE A 58 -6.97 -0.16 -0.38
C ILE A 58 -6.48 -0.02 -1.82
N SER A 59 -7.19 -0.65 -2.76
CA SER A 59 -6.85 -0.58 -4.19
C SER A 59 -6.89 0.85 -4.74
N TYR A 60 -7.81 1.66 -4.27
CA TYR A 60 -7.92 3.06 -4.67
C TYR A 60 -6.71 3.88 -4.19
N VAL A 61 -6.37 3.79 -2.91
CA VAL A 61 -5.24 4.51 -2.33
C VAL A 61 -3.92 4.06 -2.95
N ARG A 62 -3.75 2.74 -3.08
CA ARG A 62 -2.59 2.16 -3.77
C ARG A 62 -2.41 2.74 -5.17
N SER A 63 -3.44 2.67 -5.97
CA SER A 63 -3.42 3.15 -7.36
C SER A 63 -3.09 4.64 -7.44
N ARG A 64 -3.69 5.46 -6.60
CA ARG A 64 -3.43 6.90 -6.56
C ARG A 64 -2.00 7.23 -6.17
N LEU A 65 -1.48 6.62 -5.12
CA LEU A 65 -0.10 6.85 -4.68
C LEU A 65 0.92 6.35 -5.72
N GLN A 66 0.67 5.21 -6.35
CA GLN A 66 1.51 4.72 -7.44
C GLN A 66 1.50 5.67 -8.65
N THR A 67 0.36 6.21 -9.00
CA THR A 67 0.22 7.19 -10.09
C THR A 67 1.01 8.46 -9.79
N TYR A 68 0.86 9.03 -8.60
CA TYR A 68 1.64 10.19 -8.19
C TYR A 68 3.14 9.88 -8.14
N ARG A 69 3.52 8.73 -7.60
CA ARG A 69 4.93 8.31 -7.55
C ARG A 69 5.55 8.21 -8.96
N SER A 70 4.77 7.82 -9.95
CA SER A 70 5.24 7.78 -11.35
C SER A 70 5.43 9.16 -11.98
N GLY A 71 5.03 10.22 -11.30
CA GLY A 71 5.11 11.59 -11.78
C GLY A 71 3.92 12.05 -12.63
N LYS A 72 2.85 11.24 -12.69
CA LYS A 72 1.67 11.55 -13.49
C LYS A 72 0.71 12.47 -12.75
N GLU A 73 0.30 13.54 -13.41
CA GLU A 73 -0.74 14.44 -12.92
C GLU A 73 -2.12 13.79 -13.00
N VAL A 74 -2.91 13.94 -11.92
CA VAL A 74 -4.30 13.47 -11.83
C VAL A 74 -5.26 14.66 -11.90
N GLY A 75 -4.85 15.79 -11.38
CA GLY A 75 -5.60 17.04 -11.37
C GLY A 75 -4.69 18.25 -11.25
N ALA A 76 -5.25 19.44 -11.22
CA ALA A 76 -4.52 20.69 -11.26
C ALA A 76 -3.51 20.87 -10.10
N ASN A 77 -3.77 20.26 -8.96
CA ASN A 77 -2.94 20.40 -7.74
C ASN A 77 -2.09 19.14 -7.46
N SER A 78 -1.83 18.32 -8.46
CA SER A 78 -1.09 17.06 -8.30
C SER A 78 0.39 17.24 -7.95
N ALA A 79 0.99 18.39 -8.21
CA ALA A 79 2.43 18.60 -8.04
C ALA A 79 2.92 18.30 -6.61
N LEU A 80 2.17 18.70 -5.59
CA LEU A 80 2.51 18.42 -4.19
C LEU A 80 2.44 16.91 -3.88
N MET A 81 1.40 16.25 -4.36
CA MET A 81 1.26 14.80 -4.15
C MET A 81 2.32 14.01 -4.91
N ILE A 82 2.70 14.42 -6.09
CA ILE A 82 3.81 13.81 -6.85
C ILE A 82 5.10 13.90 -6.03
N MET A 83 5.40 15.07 -5.49
CA MET A 83 6.57 15.27 -4.64
C MET A 83 6.55 14.41 -3.38
N MET A 84 5.39 14.27 -2.74
CA MET A 84 5.22 13.49 -1.52
C MET A 84 5.24 11.98 -1.77
N ALA A 85 4.75 11.53 -2.90
CA ALA A 85 4.67 10.11 -3.23
C ALA A 85 5.97 9.53 -3.81
N LYS A 86 6.80 10.35 -4.44
CA LYS A 86 8.05 9.89 -5.09
C LYS A 86 8.95 9.04 -4.18
N PRO A 87 9.22 9.41 -2.91
CA PRO A 87 10.09 8.62 -2.04
C PRO A 87 9.43 7.39 -1.41
N LEU A 88 8.13 7.17 -1.62
CA LEU A 88 7.42 6.05 -1.02
C LEU A 88 7.83 4.70 -1.64
N THR A 89 8.08 3.73 -0.78
CA THR A 89 8.25 2.33 -1.20
C THR A 89 6.89 1.67 -1.43
N ASP A 90 6.88 0.51 -2.11
CA ASP A 90 5.65 -0.27 -2.28
C ASP A 90 5.05 -0.68 -0.94
N GLU A 91 5.89 -1.09 0.02
CA GLU A 91 5.45 -1.43 1.37
C GLU A 91 4.81 -0.24 2.09
N GLU A 92 5.42 0.93 1.99
CA GLU A 92 4.86 2.15 2.60
C GLU A 92 3.51 2.53 1.99
N ILE A 93 3.33 2.36 0.70
CA ILE A 93 2.04 2.57 0.03
C ILE A 93 0.99 1.60 0.58
N GLU A 94 1.34 0.32 0.74
CA GLU A 94 0.42 -0.68 1.31
C GLU A 94 0.04 -0.37 2.76
N THR A 95 1.00 0.05 3.58
CA THR A 95 0.75 0.42 4.98
C THR A 95 -0.14 1.65 5.10
N LEU A 96 0.08 2.66 4.27
CA LEU A 96 -0.76 3.86 4.20
C LEU A 96 -2.19 3.52 3.75
N ALA A 97 -2.32 2.69 2.73
CA ALA A 97 -3.63 2.25 2.23
C ALA A 97 -4.42 1.47 3.29
N ALA A 98 -3.76 0.57 4.01
CA ALA A 98 -4.37 -0.20 5.09
C ALA A 98 -4.84 0.71 6.25
N TYR A 99 -4.03 1.67 6.63
CA TYR A 99 -4.38 2.65 7.66
C TYR A 99 -5.60 3.49 7.26
N LEU A 100 -5.58 4.07 6.06
CA LEU A 100 -6.63 4.98 5.60
C LEU A 100 -7.98 4.30 5.40
N LYS A 101 -8.00 3.03 5.03
CA LYS A 101 -9.25 2.27 4.87
C LYS A 101 -10.10 2.30 6.14
N ASP A 102 -9.49 2.06 7.28
CA ASP A 102 -10.17 1.95 8.57
C ASP A 102 -10.06 3.21 9.43
N ALA A 103 -9.38 4.25 8.94
CA ALA A 103 -9.27 5.51 9.64
C ALA A 103 -10.65 6.14 9.87
N ARG A 104 -10.85 6.65 11.08
CA ARG A 104 -12.08 7.35 11.49
C ARG A 104 -11.70 8.64 12.21
N PRO A 105 -11.80 9.78 11.54
CA PRO A 105 -11.65 11.06 12.22
C PRO A 105 -12.82 11.30 13.18
N GLU A 106 -12.50 11.82 14.35
CA GLU A 106 -13.48 12.26 15.35
C GLU A 106 -14.17 13.56 14.91
#